data_3fa57b4fdb04d40ebe2983083cf0d7b6
#
_entry.id   3fa57b4fdb04d40ebe2983083cf0d7b6
#
_cell.length_a   1.000
_cell.length_b   1.000
_cell.length_c   1.000
_cell.angle_alpha   90.00
_cell.angle_beta   90.00
_cell.angle_gamma   90.00
#
_symmetry.space_group_name_H-M   'P 1'
#
loop_
_entity.id
_entity.type
_entity.pdbx_description
1 polymer ?
#
loop_
_entity_poly.entity_id
_entity_poly.type
_entity_poly.pdbx_seq_one_letter_code
_entity_poly.pdbx_strand_id
1 'polypeptide(L)'
;MSRGLGVVQRGLIGAFHVEPEPSVHDSQVAIPLMTITGARVSYLYDLMDAAYDAAAIHDHSKALGHAPIIDRNYRAQHEAKAEWAKEVERMKLIHMPDPDDRLFDFRTMAERVNARLKDEFGARVVRVRGAIKVKCHLMFGVVALAVDQILRLTQFRPAPA
;
A
#
# COMPACT_ATOMS: atom_id res chain seq x y z
N MET A 1 13.83 -5.61 9.32
CA MET A 1 12.85 -6.40 8.57
C MET A 1 11.85 -5.43 7.97
N SER A 2 12.02 -5.11 6.72
CA SER A 2 11.03 -4.35 5.96
C SER A 2 9.85 -5.26 5.60
N ARG A 3 8.66 -4.70 5.61
CA ARG A 3 7.40 -5.41 5.39
C ARG A 3 6.69 -4.73 4.24
N GLY A 4 6.75 -5.34 3.05
CA GLY A 4 5.90 -4.91 1.95
C GLY A 4 4.47 -5.38 2.18
N LEU A 5 3.52 -4.45 2.29
CA LEU A 5 2.10 -4.74 2.26
C LEU A 5 1.57 -4.43 0.87
N GLY A 6 1.02 -5.44 0.22
CA GLY A 6 0.34 -5.26 -1.06
C GLY A 6 -0.99 -4.53 -0.90
N VAL A 7 -1.49 -4.07 -2.01
CA VAL A 7 -2.65 -3.21 -2.17
C VAL A 7 -3.85 -3.66 -1.36
N VAL A 8 -4.43 -2.71 -0.67
CA VAL A 8 -5.62 -2.90 0.16
C VAL A 8 -6.83 -2.33 -0.56
N GLN A 9 -7.67 -3.18 -1.13
CA GLN A 9 -8.96 -2.77 -1.62
C GLN A 9 -10.02 -3.04 -0.54
N ARG A 10 -10.74 -2.00 -0.09
CA ARG A 10 -11.72 -2.05 1.01
C ARG A 10 -11.18 -2.61 2.33
N GLY A 11 -9.89 -2.39 2.60
CA GLY A 11 -9.27 -2.86 3.84
C GLY A 11 -8.89 -4.35 3.86
N LEU A 12 -8.99 -5.06 2.74
CA LEU A 12 -8.52 -6.44 2.61
C LEU A 12 -7.08 -6.48 2.10
N ILE A 13 -6.26 -7.36 2.65
CA ILE A 13 -4.88 -7.56 2.22
C ILE A 13 -4.86 -8.49 1.01
N GLY A 14 -4.50 -7.97 -0.17
CA GLY A 14 -4.39 -8.73 -1.40
C GLY A 14 -3.13 -9.59 -1.48
N ALA A 15 -2.00 -9.08 -0.96
CA ALA A 15 -0.72 -9.79 -0.90
C ALA A 15 0.09 -9.37 0.32
N PHE A 16 0.96 -10.25 0.77
CA PHE A 16 1.87 -10.01 1.87
C PHE A 16 3.23 -10.66 1.59
N HIS A 17 4.30 -9.88 1.73
CA HIS A 17 5.65 -10.34 1.53
C HIS A 17 6.50 -10.04 2.76
N VAL A 18 7.32 -11.00 3.18
CA VAL A 18 8.29 -10.85 4.27
C VAL A 18 9.67 -11.14 3.71
N GLU A 19 10.50 -10.11 3.64
CA GLU A 19 11.88 -10.25 3.25
C GLU A 19 12.70 -11.01 4.31
N PRO A 20 13.49 -11.98 3.90
CA PRO A 20 14.40 -12.69 4.81
C PRO A 20 15.60 -11.83 5.22
N GLU A 21 16.01 -10.88 4.38
CA GLU A 21 17.16 -10.02 4.60
C GLU A 21 16.76 -8.65 5.15
N PRO A 22 17.35 -8.18 6.25
CA PRO A 22 16.99 -6.90 6.87
C PRO A 22 17.46 -5.67 6.08
N SER A 23 18.27 -5.86 5.03
CA SER A 23 18.87 -4.78 4.24
C SER A 23 18.15 -4.49 2.91
N VAL A 24 17.09 -5.25 2.57
CA VAL A 24 16.34 -5.02 1.32
C VAL A 24 15.52 -3.74 1.44
N HIS A 25 15.70 -2.82 0.49
CA HIS A 25 14.93 -1.59 0.42
C HIS A 25 13.50 -1.89 -0.03
N ASP A 26 12.51 -1.25 0.60
CA ASP A 26 11.08 -1.48 0.35
C ASP A 26 10.69 -1.37 -1.13
N SER A 27 11.34 -0.47 -1.90
CA SER A 27 11.08 -0.31 -3.33
C SER A 27 11.40 -1.56 -4.17
N GLN A 28 12.33 -2.44 -3.71
CA GLN A 28 12.66 -3.68 -4.41
C GLN A 28 11.54 -4.72 -4.30
N VAL A 29 10.67 -4.58 -3.32
CA VAL A 29 9.54 -5.49 -3.07
C VAL A 29 8.30 -5.11 -3.87
N ALA A 30 8.24 -3.88 -4.41
CA ALA A 30 7.07 -3.37 -5.11
C ALA A 30 6.68 -4.23 -6.32
N ILE A 31 7.63 -4.51 -7.21
CA ILE A 31 7.39 -5.30 -8.44
C ILE A 31 6.89 -6.72 -8.12
N PRO A 32 7.54 -7.50 -7.24
CA PRO A 32 7.01 -8.80 -6.82
C PRO A 32 5.60 -8.72 -6.22
N LEU A 33 5.33 -7.70 -5.39
CA LEU A 33 4.00 -7.52 -4.78
C LEU A 33 2.92 -7.21 -5.82
N MET A 34 3.18 -6.29 -6.75
CA MET A 34 2.25 -5.98 -7.85
C MET A 34 1.95 -7.21 -8.68
N THR A 35 2.97 -8.00 -9.04
CA THR A 35 2.81 -9.25 -9.81
C THR A 35 1.94 -10.27 -9.05
N ILE A 36 2.23 -10.50 -7.76
CA ILE A 36 1.46 -11.45 -6.94
C ILE A 36 0.02 -10.97 -6.76
N THR A 37 -0.17 -9.68 -6.55
CA THR A 37 -1.51 -9.09 -6.35
C THR A 37 -2.32 -9.15 -7.65
N GLY A 38 -1.75 -8.72 -8.77
CA GLY A 38 -2.39 -8.74 -10.08
C GLY A 38 -2.81 -10.14 -10.55
N ALA A 39 -2.07 -11.19 -10.14
CA ALA A 39 -2.45 -12.57 -10.41
C ALA A 39 -3.67 -13.05 -9.59
N ARG A 40 -4.07 -12.34 -8.53
CA ARG A 40 -5.13 -12.77 -7.59
C ARG A 40 -6.34 -11.87 -7.57
N VAL A 41 -6.13 -10.58 -7.79
CA VAL A 41 -7.16 -9.55 -7.66
C VAL A 41 -7.08 -8.61 -8.84
N SER A 42 -8.22 -8.32 -9.46
CA SER A 42 -8.30 -7.26 -10.48
C SER A 42 -8.39 -5.91 -9.79
N TYR A 43 -7.46 -5.01 -10.10
CA TYR A 43 -7.44 -3.64 -9.61
C TYR A 43 -6.82 -2.72 -10.68
N LEU A 44 -7.04 -1.43 -10.55
CA LEU A 44 -6.65 -0.45 -11.57
C LEU A 44 -5.51 0.47 -11.11
N TYR A 45 -5.39 0.74 -9.82
CA TYR A 45 -4.48 1.75 -9.29
C TYR A 45 -3.43 1.16 -8.36
N ASP A 46 -2.16 1.48 -8.61
CA ASP A 46 -1.04 1.21 -7.70
C ASP A 46 -0.72 2.49 -6.92
N LEU A 47 -1.16 2.55 -5.66
CA LEU A 47 -0.98 3.70 -4.78
C LEU A 47 0.25 3.50 -3.91
N MET A 48 1.28 4.35 -4.09
CA MET A 48 2.56 4.20 -3.40
C MET A 48 3.08 5.56 -2.92
N ASP A 49 3.97 5.55 -1.93
CA ASP A 49 4.64 6.76 -1.47
C ASP A 49 5.86 7.12 -2.34
N ALA A 50 6.46 8.28 -2.06
CA ALA A 50 7.62 8.79 -2.79
C ALA A 50 8.87 7.90 -2.73
N ALA A 51 8.94 6.92 -1.82
CA ALA A 51 10.04 5.96 -1.76
C ALA A 51 10.02 4.98 -2.94
N TYR A 52 8.85 4.80 -3.57
CA TYR A 52 8.62 3.93 -4.71
C TYR A 52 8.68 4.67 -6.05
N ASP A 53 9.01 5.97 -6.07
CA ASP A 53 9.12 6.76 -7.30
C ASP A 53 10.39 6.37 -8.08
N ALA A 54 10.26 5.32 -8.89
CA ALA A 54 11.30 4.77 -9.75
C ALA A 54 10.70 4.36 -11.10
N ALA A 55 11.39 4.68 -12.20
CA ALA A 55 10.93 4.38 -13.56
C ALA A 55 10.54 2.91 -13.74
N ALA A 56 11.32 1.97 -13.22
CA ALA A 56 11.03 0.54 -13.31
C ALA A 56 9.69 0.16 -12.67
N ILE A 57 9.29 0.81 -11.59
CA ILE A 57 8.00 0.57 -10.91
C ILE A 57 6.85 1.12 -11.74
N HIS A 58 6.99 2.35 -12.26
CA HIS A 58 6.01 2.96 -13.15
C HIS A 58 5.79 2.12 -14.42
N ASP A 59 6.88 1.65 -15.03
CA ASP A 59 6.80 0.86 -16.25
C ASP A 59 6.16 -0.50 -16.00
N HIS A 60 6.49 -1.15 -14.88
CA HIS A 60 5.89 -2.42 -14.50
C HIS A 60 4.39 -2.29 -14.21
N SER A 61 3.96 -1.26 -13.49
CA SER A 61 2.55 -0.95 -13.25
C SER A 61 1.78 -0.78 -14.56
N LYS A 62 2.31 0.02 -15.49
CA LYS A 62 1.72 0.21 -16.82
C LYS A 62 1.68 -1.08 -17.63
N ALA A 63 2.71 -1.92 -17.56
CA ALA A 63 2.74 -3.21 -18.24
C ALA A 63 1.67 -4.19 -17.73
N LEU A 64 1.28 -4.08 -16.46
CA LEU A 64 0.14 -4.81 -15.87
C LEU A 64 -1.23 -4.21 -16.26
N GLY A 65 -1.25 -3.08 -16.97
CA GLY A 65 -2.48 -2.35 -17.30
C GLY A 65 -3.01 -1.48 -16.17
N HIS A 66 -2.17 -1.19 -15.17
CA HIS A 66 -2.53 -0.35 -14.03
C HIS A 66 -2.10 1.11 -14.23
N ALA A 67 -2.71 2.00 -13.46
CA ALA A 67 -2.32 3.41 -13.36
C ALA A 67 -1.51 3.61 -12.06
N PRO A 68 -0.20 3.87 -12.14
CA PRO A 68 0.61 4.15 -10.96
C PRO A 68 0.33 5.56 -10.44
N ILE A 69 -0.09 5.66 -9.19
CA ILE A 69 -0.26 6.90 -8.44
C ILE A 69 0.77 6.90 -7.33
N ILE A 70 1.92 7.48 -7.64
CA ILE A 70 3.11 7.48 -6.79
C ILE A 70 3.47 8.93 -6.50
N ASP A 71 3.65 9.27 -5.23
CA ASP A 71 4.08 10.59 -4.83
C ASP A 71 5.45 10.92 -5.41
N ARG A 72 5.60 12.14 -5.95
CA ARG A 72 6.84 12.53 -6.64
C ARG A 72 7.98 12.74 -5.65
N ASN A 73 9.11 12.14 -5.94
CA ASN A 73 10.32 12.29 -5.15
C ASN A 73 11.24 13.38 -5.71
N TYR A 74 11.13 14.58 -5.21
CA TYR A 74 11.92 15.75 -5.67
C TYR A 74 13.33 15.81 -5.05
N ARG A 75 14.01 14.71 -4.79
CA ARG A 75 15.28 14.58 -4.02
C ARG A 75 16.30 15.71 -4.23
N ALA A 76 16.43 16.25 -5.44
CA ALA A 76 17.38 17.32 -5.76
C ALA A 76 16.78 18.44 -6.62
N GLN A 77 15.47 18.39 -6.92
CA GLN A 77 14.80 19.30 -7.87
C GLN A 77 13.93 20.30 -7.11
N HIS A 78 14.57 21.17 -6.31
CA HIS A 78 13.84 22.19 -5.56
C HIS A 78 13.00 23.13 -6.43
N GLU A 79 13.49 23.44 -7.63
CA GLU A 79 12.78 24.28 -8.61
C GLU A 79 11.52 23.61 -9.12
N ALA A 80 11.61 22.33 -9.52
CA ALA A 80 10.46 21.56 -9.98
C ALA A 80 9.40 21.39 -8.90
N LYS A 81 9.80 21.25 -7.62
CA LYS A 81 8.89 21.22 -6.48
C LYS A 81 8.17 22.56 -6.31
N ALA A 82 8.88 23.67 -6.45
CA ALA A 82 8.32 25.02 -6.33
C ALA A 82 7.35 25.33 -7.50
N GLU A 83 7.66 24.89 -8.71
CA GLU A 83 6.77 25.02 -9.86
C GLU A 83 5.50 24.19 -9.70
N TRP A 84 5.62 22.95 -9.26
CA TRP A 84 4.46 22.10 -8.99
C TRP A 84 3.57 22.68 -7.89
N ALA A 85 4.14 23.23 -6.82
CA ALA A 85 3.38 23.88 -5.74
C ALA A 85 2.56 25.07 -6.29
N LYS A 86 3.12 25.86 -7.20
CA LYS A 86 2.39 26.96 -7.87
C LYS A 86 1.25 26.44 -8.73
N GLU A 87 1.46 25.31 -9.44
CA GLU A 87 0.43 24.72 -10.27
C GLU A 87 -0.72 24.16 -9.44
N VAL A 88 -0.43 23.49 -8.33
CA VAL A 88 -1.45 23.04 -7.37
C VAL A 88 -2.28 24.21 -6.82
N GLU A 89 -1.65 25.35 -6.53
CA GLU A 89 -2.39 26.56 -6.12
C GLU A 89 -3.31 27.09 -7.23
N ARG A 90 -2.84 27.09 -8.48
CA ARG A 90 -3.68 27.47 -9.64
C ARG A 90 -4.87 26.53 -9.82
N MET A 91 -4.66 25.23 -9.70
CA MET A 91 -5.74 24.22 -9.77
C MET A 91 -6.79 24.46 -8.67
N LYS A 92 -6.36 24.79 -7.46
CA LYS A 92 -7.28 25.13 -6.35
C LYS A 92 -8.13 26.36 -6.65
N LEU A 93 -7.53 27.38 -7.24
CA LEU A 93 -8.26 28.63 -7.61
C LEU A 93 -9.36 28.40 -8.64
N ILE A 94 -9.19 27.46 -9.55
CA ILE A 94 -10.19 27.11 -10.57
C ILE A 94 -11.11 25.96 -10.15
N HIS A 95 -11.07 25.58 -8.85
CA HIS A 95 -11.87 24.47 -8.29
C HIS A 95 -11.67 23.13 -9.02
N MET A 96 -10.51 22.92 -9.61
CA MET A 96 -10.08 21.64 -10.17
C MET A 96 -9.10 20.97 -9.19
N PRO A 97 -9.58 20.15 -8.25
CA PRO A 97 -8.69 19.37 -7.41
C PRO A 97 -7.93 18.35 -8.27
N ASP A 98 -6.68 18.08 -7.93
CA ASP A 98 -5.92 17.03 -8.57
C ASP A 98 -6.70 15.71 -8.46
N PRO A 99 -7.01 15.04 -9.58
CA PRO A 99 -7.71 13.75 -9.54
C PRO A 99 -6.98 12.71 -8.68
N ASP A 100 -5.65 12.82 -8.61
CA ASP A 100 -4.81 11.90 -7.87
C ASP A 100 -4.90 12.11 -6.35
N ASP A 101 -5.21 13.33 -5.88
CA ASP A 101 -5.37 13.62 -4.45
C ASP A 101 -6.43 12.72 -3.78
N ARG A 102 -7.57 12.51 -4.43
CA ARG A 102 -8.63 11.64 -3.90
C ARG A 102 -8.21 10.18 -3.85
N LEU A 103 -7.46 9.71 -4.84
CA LEU A 103 -6.98 8.34 -4.91
C LEU A 103 -5.85 8.13 -3.92
N PHE A 104 -5.01 9.15 -3.73
CA PHE A 104 -3.93 9.13 -2.76
C PHE A 104 -4.41 8.97 -1.31
N ASP A 105 -5.56 9.53 -0.98
CA ASP A 105 -6.18 9.35 0.34
C ASP A 105 -6.48 7.88 0.67
N PHE A 106 -6.74 7.04 -0.33
CA PHE A 106 -6.91 5.60 -0.12
C PHE A 106 -5.63 4.91 0.36
N ARG A 107 -4.45 5.51 0.20
CA ARG A 107 -3.19 5.02 0.77
C ARG A 107 -3.26 4.93 2.30
N THR A 108 -3.97 5.84 2.93
CA THR A 108 -4.18 5.81 4.39
C THR A 108 -4.84 4.52 4.88
N MET A 109 -5.57 3.82 4.01
CA MET A 109 -6.15 2.51 4.32
C MET A 109 -5.06 1.46 4.57
N ALA A 110 -3.97 1.47 3.79
CA ALA A 110 -2.84 0.56 3.99
C ALA A 110 -2.13 0.85 5.32
N GLU A 111 -1.97 2.12 5.67
CA GLU A 111 -1.40 2.55 6.94
C GLU A 111 -2.26 2.10 8.13
N ARG A 112 -3.59 2.25 8.04
CA ARG A 112 -4.53 1.76 9.05
C ARG A 112 -4.46 0.25 9.24
N VAL A 113 -4.43 -0.51 8.13
CA VAL A 113 -4.29 -1.97 8.19
C VAL A 113 -2.96 -2.36 8.84
N ASN A 114 -1.87 -1.68 8.49
CA ASN A 114 -0.55 -1.92 9.08
C ASN A 114 -0.52 -1.56 10.58
N ALA A 115 -1.16 -0.46 10.99
CA ALA A 115 -1.31 -0.09 12.39
C ALA A 115 -2.08 -1.17 13.16
N ARG A 116 -3.24 -1.62 12.64
CA ARG A 116 -4.03 -2.68 13.26
C ARG A 116 -3.23 -3.99 13.37
N LEU A 117 -2.51 -4.38 12.32
CA LEU A 117 -1.68 -5.58 12.35
C LEU A 117 -0.62 -5.51 13.45
N LYS A 118 -0.04 -4.32 13.67
CA LYS A 118 0.95 -4.10 14.74
C LYS A 118 0.32 -4.08 16.13
N ASP A 119 -0.79 -3.40 16.30
CA ASP A 119 -1.35 -3.05 17.60
C ASP A 119 -2.34 -4.10 18.12
N GLU A 120 -3.15 -4.69 17.23
CA GLU A 120 -4.20 -5.62 17.59
C GLU A 120 -3.81 -7.08 17.32
N PHE A 121 -2.99 -7.35 16.29
CA PHE A 121 -2.70 -8.70 15.80
C PHE A 121 -1.24 -9.14 15.97
N GLY A 122 -0.54 -8.55 16.93
CA GLY A 122 0.74 -9.04 17.45
C GLY A 122 1.97 -8.78 16.58
N ALA A 123 1.87 -8.01 15.49
CA ALA A 123 3.03 -7.77 14.64
C ALA A 123 4.03 -6.74 15.21
N ARG A 124 3.69 -6.03 16.28
CA ARG A 124 4.59 -5.07 16.95
C ARG A 124 5.70 -5.78 17.73
N VAL A 125 5.36 -6.86 18.42
CA VAL A 125 6.29 -7.60 19.27
C VAL A 125 6.37 -9.06 18.82
N VAL A 126 7.41 -9.38 18.06
CA VAL A 126 7.67 -10.74 17.59
C VAL A 126 8.56 -11.46 18.59
N ARG A 127 8.03 -12.45 19.30
CA ARG A 127 8.71 -13.20 20.36
C ARG A 127 9.43 -14.47 19.86
N VAL A 128 9.45 -14.70 18.54
CA VAL A 128 10.08 -15.85 17.92
C VAL A 128 11.32 -15.43 17.14
N ARG A 129 12.31 -16.33 16.99
CA ARG A 129 13.55 -16.11 16.25
C ARG A 129 13.60 -17.01 15.03
N GLY A 130 14.27 -16.52 13.98
CA GLY A 130 14.44 -17.20 12.69
C GLY A 130 13.35 -16.83 11.68
N ALA A 131 13.75 -16.67 10.42
CA ALA A 131 12.90 -16.13 9.33
C ALA A 131 11.57 -16.89 9.18
N ILE A 132 11.61 -18.23 9.20
CA ILE A 132 10.41 -19.07 9.03
C ILE A 132 9.40 -18.83 10.17
N LYS A 133 9.88 -18.84 11.44
CA LYS A 133 8.98 -18.64 12.59
C LYS A 133 8.41 -17.22 12.62
N VAL A 134 9.22 -16.22 12.28
CA VAL A 134 8.76 -14.83 12.18
C VAL A 134 7.71 -14.70 11.08
N LYS A 135 7.95 -15.31 9.92
CA LYS A 135 6.97 -15.33 8.82
C LYS A 135 5.65 -15.97 9.25
N CYS A 136 5.70 -17.15 9.88
CA CYS A 136 4.49 -17.81 10.40
C CYS A 136 3.75 -16.92 11.40
N HIS A 137 4.44 -16.31 12.35
CA HIS A 137 3.83 -15.42 13.34
C HIS A 137 3.11 -14.25 12.69
N LEU A 138 3.74 -13.59 11.72
CA LEU A 138 3.14 -12.48 10.98
C LEU A 138 1.96 -12.92 10.11
N MET A 139 2.06 -14.10 9.47
CA MET A 139 0.97 -14.65 8.67
C MET A 139 -0.27 -14.96 9.49
N PHE A 140 -0.12 -15.49 10.71
CA PHE A 140 -1.26 -15.65 11.63
C PHE A 140 -1.93 -14.31 11.95
N GLY A 141 -1.16 -13.26 12.20
CA GLY A 141 -1.70 -11.90 12.38
C GLY A 141 -2.50 -11.41 11.16
N VAL A 142 -1.99 -11.64 9.96
CA VAL A 142 -2.68 -11.29 8.70
C VAL A 142 -3.99 -12.06 8.55
N VAL A 143 -3.99 -13.38 8.82
CA VAL A 143 -5.20 -14.21 8.76
C VAL A 143 -6.23 -13.74 9.78
N ALA A 144 -5.81 -13.48 11.02
CA ALA A 144 -6.71 -13.00 12.07
C ALA A 144 -7.34 -11.64 11.72
N LEU A 145 -6.55 -10.71 11.19
CA LEU A 145 -7.03 -9.42 10.70
C LEU A 145 -8.02 -9.59 9.54
N ALA A 146 -7.75 -10.47 8.59
CA ALA A 146 -8.64 -10.74 7.46
C ALA A 146 -9.98 -11.32 7.93
N VAL A 147 -9.96 -12.27 8.87
CA VAL A 147 -11.17 -12.85 9.47
C VAL A 147 -11.98 -11.78 10.21
N ASP A 148 -11.33 -10.92 11.02
CA ASP A 148 -12.01 -9.82 11.70
C ASP A 148 -12.69 -8.87 10.69
N GLN A 149 -12.03 -8.55 9.58
CA GLN A 149 -12.62 -7.72 8.54
C GLN A 149 -13.83 -8.37 7.87
N ILE A 150 -13.75 -9.65 7.56
CA ILE A 150 -14.88 -10.41 6.99
C ILE A 150 -16.06 -10.43 7.96
N LEU A 151 -15.81 -10.69 9.23
CA LEU A 151 -16.86 -10.68 10.27
C LEU A 151 -17.55 -9.31 10.36
N ARG A 152 -16.79 -8.22 10.35
CA ARG A 152 -17.35 -6.85 10.36
C ARG A 152 -18.19 -6.58 9.11
N LEU A 153 -17.75 -7.03 7.93
CA LEU A 153 -18.51 -6.87 6.68
C LEU A 153 -19.83 -7.65 6.71
N THR A 154 -19.86 -8.84 7.31
CA THR A 154 -21.07 -9.66 7.42
C THR A 154 -22.05 -9.10 8.45
N GLN A 155 -21.56 -8.51 9.54
CA GLN A 155 -22.40 -7.85 10.55
C GLN A 155 -23.03 -6.54 10.06
N PHE A 156 -22.40 -5.87 9.09
CA PHE A 156 -22.88 -4.61 8.50
C PHE A 156 -23.88 -4.78 7.36
N ARG A 157 -24.31 -6.00 7.05
CA ARG A 157 -25.32 -6.24 6.03
C ARG A 157 -26.69 -5.87 6.63
N PRO A 158 -27.33 -4.76 6.21
CA PRO A 158 -28.68 -4.45 6.67
C PRO A 158 -29.57 -5.62 6.28
N ALA A 159 -30.46 -6.03 7.20
CA ALA A 159 -31.45 -7.04 6.92
C ALA A 159 -32.26 -6.62 5.66
N PRO A 160 -32.56 -7.53 4.74
CA PRO A 160 -33.43 -7.21 3.61
C PRO A 160 -34.77 -6.74 4.17
N ALA A 161 -35.19 -5.56 3.71
CA ALA A 161 -36.51 -5.00 4.03
C ALA A 161 -37.63 -5.84 3.43
#